data_afaa94fc53b14845372d3a97659fefcf
#
_entry.id   afaa94fc53b14845372d3a97659fefcf
#
_cell.length_a   1.000
_cell.length_b   1.000
_cell.length_c   1.000
_cell.angle_alpha   90.00
_cell.angle_beta   90.00
_cell.angle_gamma   90.00
#
_symmetry.space_group_name_H-M   'P 1'
#
loop_
_entity.id
_entity.type
_entity.pdbx_description
1 polymer ?
#
loop_
_entity_poly.entity_id
_entity_poly.type
_entity_poly.pdbx_seq_one_letter_code
_entity_poly.pdbx_strand_id
1 'polypeptide(L)'
;MDTVSFKTFSATPSDIEKNWVVIDAEGQVLGRVASLIAATLRGKTKPEFTPHMDTGDNVIVINAEKVVLTGNKSTQKEYFRYTGYPGGERFKTVAEALVNDPTFIVTNAVKGMLPKNKLGRKLLTNLRVYAGPVHPHAAQKPETV
;
A
#
# COMPACT_ATOMS: atom_id res chain seq x y z
N MET A 1 -19.73 13.20 42.81
CA MET A 1 -20.15 12.57 41.54
C MET A 1 -18.96 12.51 40.62
N ASP A 2 -18.38 11.32 40.49
CA ASP A 2 -17.29 11.12 39.53
C ASP A 2 -17.89 11.15 38.15
N THR A 3 -17.70 12.26 37.43
CA THR A 3 -18.00 12.32 36.03
C THR A 3 -17.05 11.38 35.33
N VAL A 4 -17.54 10.21 34.93
CA VAL A 4 -16.81 9.27 34.09
C VAL A 4 -16.51 9.98 32.78
N SER A 5 -15.32 10.55 32.66
CA SER A 5 -14.83 11.17 31.44
C SER A 5 -14.55 10.02 30.45
N PHE A 6 -15.41 9.82 29.48
CA PHE A 6 -15.17 8.93 28.35
C PHE A 6 -14.09 9.54 27.46
N LYS A 7 -12.84 9.38 27.91
CA LYS A 7 -11.67 9.82 27.14
C LYS A 7 -11.33 8.74 26.12
N THR A 8 -11.49 9.06 24.84
CA THR A 8 -11.06 8.16 23.76
C THR A 8 -9.55 8.05 23.75
N PHE A 9 -9.03 6.83 23.52
CA PHE A 9 -7.60 6.59 23.38
C PHE A 9 -7.05 7.33 22.15
N SER A 10 -5.92 7.99 22.29
CA SER A 10 -5.17 8.61 21.21
C SER A 10 -3.72 8.22 21.35
N ALA A 11 -3.18 7.47 20.39
CA ALA A 11 -1.82 7.00 20.43
C ALA A 11 -0.82 8.16 20.48
N THR A 12 0.22 8.03 21.32
CA THR A 12 1.38 8.91 21.32
C THR A 12 2.53 8.26 20.53
N PRO A 13 3.56 9.01 20.10
CA PRO A 13 4.70 8.44 19.37
C PRO A 13 5.43 7.31 20.13
N SER A 14 5.36 7.31 21.47
CA SER A 14 5.95 6.27 22.31
C SER A 14 5.17 4.95 22.33
N ASP A 15 3.88 5.00 22.00
CA ASP A 15 2.99 3.84 22.03
C ASP A 15 2.97 3.07 20.71
N ILE A 16 3.65 3.62 19.69
CA ILE A 16 3.60 3.07 18.33
C ILE A 16 4.69 2.03 18.14
N GLU A 17 4.29 0.77 18.05
CA GLU A 17 5.14 -0.34 17.63
C GLU A 17 4.85 -0.70 16.17
N LYS A 18 5.90 -0.74 15.33
CA LYS A 18 5.79 -1.08 13.90
C LYS A 18 6.40 -2.44 13.63
N ASN A 19 5.57 -3.35 13.18
CA ASN A 19 5.98 -4.66 12.73
C ASN A 19 6.27 -4.65 11.22
N TRP A 20 6.92 -5.72 10.75
CA TRP A 20 7.13 -5.95 9.33
C TRP A 20 6.27 -7.12 8.88
N VAL A 21 5.50 -6.93 7.81
CA VAL A 21 4.55 -7.90 7.28
C VAL A 21 4.87 -8.19 5.83
N VAL A 22 4.95 -9.47 5.46
CA VAL A 22 5.10 -9.91 4.07
C VAL A 22 3.73 -10.36 3.55
N ILE A 23 3.38 -9.85 2.39
CA ILE A 23 2.16 -10.21 1.66
C ILE A 23 2.58 -10.77 0.29
N ASP A 24 2.16 -11.98 -0.02
CA ASP A 24 2.36 -12.57 -1.33
C ASP A 24 1.22 -12.18 -2.27
N ALA A 25 1.58 -11.58 -3.40
CA ALA A 25 0.62 -11.14 -4.42
C ALA A 25 0.38 -12.18 -5.52
N GLU A 26 1.07 -13.34 -5.49
CA GLU A 26 0.95 -14.37 -6.52
C GLU A 26 -0.49 -14.91 -6.62
N GLY A 27 -1.07 -14.84 -7.81
CA GLY A 27 -2.42 -15.32 -8.08
C GLY A 27 -3.56 -14.53 -7.43
N GLN A 28 -3.26 -13.49 -6.65
CA GLN A 28 -4.25 -12.69 -5.97
C GLN A 28 -4.77 -11.54 -6.84
N VAL A 29 -6.04 -11.18 -6.65
CA VAL A 29 -6.66 -10.06 -7.36
C VAL A 29 -6.11 -8.74 -6.84
N LEU A 30 -5.56 -7.89 -7.74
CA LEU A 30 -4.93 -6.62 -7.42
C LEU A 30 -5.71 -5.75 -6.43
N GLY A 31 -7.03 -5.58 -6.64
CA GLY A 31 -7.84 -4.72 -5.79
C GLY A 31 -7.96 -5.23 -4.35
N ARG A 32 -8.06 -6.54 -4.17
CA ARG A 32 -8.15 -7.18 -2.84
C ARG A 32 -6.83 -7.07 -2.09
N VAL A 33 -5.73 -7.39 -2.75
CA VAL A 33 -4.39 -7.23 -2.17
C VAL A 33 -4.13 -5.76 -1.81
N ALA A 34 -4.41 -4.85 -2.72
CA ALA A 34 -4.19 -3.42 -2.47
C ALA A 34 -5.02 -2.88 -1.29
N SER A 35 -6.26 -3.38 -1.10
CA SER A 35 -7.08 -2.98 0.05
C SER A 35 -6.54 -3.52 1.38
N LEU A 36 -6.05 -4.76 1.39
CA LEU A 36 -5.39 -5.36 2.56
C LEU A 36 -4.12 -4.58 2.92
N ILE A 37 -3.24 -4.33 1.95
CA ILE A 37 -2.02 -3.55 2.12
C ILE A 37 -2.34 -2.15 2.67
N ALA A 38 -3.33 -1.45 2.09
CA ALA A 38 -3.70 -0.12 2.53
C ALA A 38 -4.27 -0.10 3.96
N ALA A 39 -5.02 -1.13 4.36
CA ALA A 39 -5.54 -1.28 5.72
C ALA A 39 -4.41 -1.51 6.74
N THR A 40 -3.44 -2.36 6.42
CA THR A 40 -2.25 -2.65 7.24
C THR A 40 -1.35 -1.43 7.37
N LEU A 41 -1.02 -0.76 6.26
CA LEU A 41 -0.24 0.50 6.26
C LEU A 41 -0.89 1.60 7.08
N ARG A 42 -2.23 1.67 7.05
CA ARG A 42 -2.99 2.64 7.84
C ARG A 42 -3.08 2.28 9.32
N GLY A 43 -2.86 1.01 9.68
CA GLY A 43 -3.00 0.48 11.03
C GLY A 43 -4.44 0.17 11.42
N LYS A 44 -5.37 0.02 10.47
CA LYS A 44 -6.77 -0.30 10.76
C LYS A 44 -6.99 -1.68 11.40
N THR A 45 -6.00 -2.54 11.32
CA THR A 45 -5.99 -3.88 11.94
C THR A 45 -5.65 -3.84 13.42
N LYS A 46 -5.08 -2.73 13.90
CA LYS A 46 -4.67 -2.55 15.30
C LYS A 46 -5.74 -1.85 16.12
N PRO A 47 -5.95 -2.26 17.39
CA PRO A 47 -6.88 -1.58 18.30
C PRO A 47 -6.48 -0.14 18.62
N GLU A 48 -5.17 0.16 18.54
CA GLU A 48 -4.57 1.47 18.82
C GLU A 48 -4.71 2.46 17.65
N PHE A 49 -5.49 2.11 16.63
CA PHE A 49 -5.65 2.95 15.45
C PHE A 49 -6.05 4.39 15.80
N THR A 50 -5.20 5.34 15.40
CA THR A 50 -5.44 6.76 15.56
C THR A 50 -5.35 7.46 14.20
N PRO A 51 -6.41 8.16 13.73
CA PRO A 51 -6.49 8.65 12.35
C PRO A 51 -5.41 9.66 11.94
N HIS A 52 -4.86 10.44 12.87
CA HIS A 52 -3.84 11.46 12.61
C HIS A 52 -2.41 10.95 12.80
N MET A 53 -2.23 9.74 13.34
CA MET A 53 -0.92 9.15 13.60
C MET A 53 -0.61 8.01 12.62
N ASP A 54 0.68 7.73 12.44
CA ASP A 54 1.20 6.62 11.64
C ASP A 54 1.36 5.37 12.53
N THR A 55 0.22 4.73 12.85
CA THR A 55 0.16 3.52 13.69
C THR A 55 0.29 2.22 12.91
N GLY A 56 0.38 2.29 11.58
CA GLY A 56 0.46 1.14 10.69
C GLY A 56 1.81 0.45 10.68
N ASP A 57 1.84 -0.74 10.09
CA ASP A 57 3.02 -1.57 9.94
C ASP A 57 3.77 -1.31 8.64
N ASN A 58 5.01 -1.79 8.55
CA ASN A 58 5.77 -1.81 7.32
C ASN A 58 5.33 -3.03 6.49
N VAL A 59 5.01 -2.82 5.22
CA VAL A 59 4.52 -3.89 4.36
C VAL A 59 5.52 -4.16 3.23
N ILE A 60 5.86 -5.44 3.09
CA ILE A 60 6.66 -5.97 1.99
C ILE A 60 5.70 -6.77 1.11
N VAL A 61 5.66 -6.46 -0.18
CA VAL A 61 4.89 -7.22 -1.17
C VAL A 61 5.87 -7.94 -2.07
N ILE A 62 5.67 -9.25 -2.23
CA ILE A 62 6.46 -10.09 -3.13
C ILE A 62 5.61 -10.58 -4.30
N ASN A 63 6.24 -11.07 -5.36
CA ASN A 63 5.59 -11.59 -6.58
C ASN A 63 4.63 -10.58 -7.25
N ALA A 64 4.97 -9.30 -7.24
CA ALA A 64 4.11 -8.25 -7.80
C ALA A 64 3.84 -8.41 -9.32
N GLU A 65 4.70 -9.12 -10.04
CA GLU A 65 4.53 -9.44 -11.47
C GLU A 65 3.41 -10.44 -11.74
N LYS A 66 3.09 -11.30 -10.74
CA LYS A 66 2.10 -12.38 -10.86
C LYS A 66 0.71 -12.02 -10.36
N VAL A 67 0.49 -10.74 -10.11
CA VAL A 67 -0.81 -10.22 -9.66
C VAL A 67 -1.86 -10.38 -10.75
N VAL A 68 -3.07 -10.80 -10.36
CA VAL A 68 -4.18 -11.02 -11.30
C VAL A 68 -5.04 -9.76 -11.44
N LEU A 69 -5.36 -9.44 -12.70
CA LEU A 69 -6.31 -8.40 -13.07
C LEU A 69 -7.59 -9.04 -13.60
N THR A 70 -8.73 -8.69 -13.03
CA THR A 70 -10.03 -9.27 -13.43
C THR A 70 -10.61 -8.56 -14.66
N GLY A 71 -11.34 -9.31 -15.50
CA GLY A 71 -11.97 -8.81 -16.71
C GLY A 71 -10.93 -8.34 -17.75
N ASN A 72 -11.30 -7.38 -18.57
CA ASN A 72 -10.45 -6.88 -19.67
C ASN A 72 -9.42 -5.82 -19.24
N LYS A 73 -9.12 -5.70 -17.93
CA LYS A 73 -8.22 -4.65 -17.43
C LYS A 73 -6.77 -4.81 -17.89
N SER A 74 -6.35 -6.03 -18.21
CA SER A 74 -5.01 -6.29 -18.74
C SER A 74 -4.75 -5.60 -20.08
N THR A 75 -5.79 -5.47 -20.91
CA THR A 75 -5.70 -4.90 -22.26
C THR A 75 -6.26 -3.48 -22.36
N GLN A 76 -7.31 -3.16 -21.60
CA GLN A 76 -8.05 -1.90 -21.75
C GLN A 76 -7.69 -0.84 -20.72
N LYS A 77 -7.10 -1.24 -19.58
CA LYS A 77 -6.78 -0.27 -18.53
C LYS A 77 -5.54 0.55 -18.90
N GLU A 78 -5.70 1.87 -18.88
CA GLU A 78 -4.62 2.83 -19.11
C GLU A 78 -4.37 3.68 -17.86
N TYR A 79 -3.11 4.03 -17.65
CA TYR A 79 -2.67 4.96 -16.62
C TYR A 79 -2.37 6.30 -17.27
N PHE A 80 -3.14 7.31 -16.88
CA PHE A 80 -2.99 8.68 -17.36
C PHE A 80 -1.98 9.45 -16.52
N ARG A 81 -1.14 10.23 -17.20
CA ARG A 81 -0.26 11.22 -16.60
C ARG A 81 -0.21 12.46 -17.48
N TYR A 82 -0.33 13.62 -16.86
CA TYR A 82 -0.21 14.90 -17.52
C TYR A 82 1.08 15.59 -17.10
N THR A 83 1.83 16.13 -18.06
CA THR A 83 3.13 16.79 -17.79
C THR A 83 3.00 18.27 -17.47
N GLY A 84 1.81 18.87 -17.66
CA GLY A 84 1.53 20.28 -17.42
C GLY A 84 1.70 21.19 -18.64
N TYR A 85 2.16 20.65 -19.77
CA TYR A 85 2.31 21.38 -21.02
C TYR A 85 1.20 21.03 -22.04
N PRO A 86 0.83 21.96 -22.95
CA PRO A 86 -0.09 21.65 -24.04
C PRO A 86 0.38 20.42 -24.83
N GLY A 87 -0.52 19.44 -25.06
CA GLY A 87 -0.17 18.15 -25.68
C GLY A 87 0.68 17.20 -24.82
N GLY A 88 0.86 17.50 -23.53
CA GLY A 88 1.64 16.70 -22.60
C GLY A 88 0.89 15.53 -21.95
N GLU A 89 -0.17 15.06 -22.57
CA GLU A 89 -0.90 13.87 -22.13
C GLU A 89 -0.08 12.60 -22.42
N ARG A 90 0.02 11.73 -21.41
CA ARG A 90 0.74 10.46 -21.53
C ARG A 90 -0.18 9.35 -21.00
N PHE A 91 -0.36 8.34 -21.81
CA PHE A 91 -1.06 7.11 -21.48
C PHE A 91 -0.07 5.96 -21.44
N LYS A 92 -0.21 5.08 -20.46
CA LYS A 92 0.58 3.86 -20.34
C LYS A 92 -0.37 2.70 -20.09
N THR A 93 -0.33 1.69 -20.95
CA THR A 93 -1.15 0.49 -20.79
C THR A 93 -0.63 -0.37 -19.63
N VAL A 94 -1.48 -1.26 -19.11
CA VAL A 94 -1.05 -2.20 -18.06
C VAL A 94 0.06 -3.11 -18.56
N ALA A 95 -0.03 -3.59 -19.81
CA ALA A 95 0.99 -4.45 -20.40
C ALA A 95 2.37 -3.77 -20.44
N GLU A 96 2.42 -2.51 -20.93
CA GLU A 96 3.66 -1.71 -20.91
C GLU A 96 4.17 -1.44 -19.49
N ALA A 97 3.25 -1.25 -18.53
CA ALA A 97 3.61 -1.03 -17.14
C ALA A 97 4.28 -2.26 -16.53
N LEU A 98 3.76 -3.47 -16.77
CA LEU A 98 4.33 -4.72 -16.29
C LEU A 98 5.71 -5.01 -16.85
N VAL A 99 5.93 -4.72 -18.13
CA VAL A 99 7.24 -4.92 -18.79
C VAL A 99 8.31 -3.96 -18.25
N ASN A 100 7.95 -2.68 -18.09
CA ASN A 100 8.92 -1.65 -17.69
C ASN A 100 9.17 -1.61 -16.18
N ASP A 101 8.11 -1.74 -15.39
CA ASP A 101 8.17 -1.70 -13.93
C ASP A 101 6.99 -2.51 -13.34
N PRO A 102 7.19 -3.79 -13.03
CA PRO A 102 6.14 -4.65 -12.48
C PRO A 102 5.63 -4.20 -11.11
N THR A 103 6.42 -3.41 -10.36
CA THR A 103 6.03 -2.90 -9.04
C THR A 103 5.04 -1.74 -9.14
N PHE A 104 5.02 -1.04 -10.28
CA PHE A 104 4.22 0.17 -10.50
C PHE A 104 2.72 -0.05 -10.28
N ILE A 105 2.18 -1.17 -10.77
CA ILE A 105 0.74 -1.45 -10.73
C ILE A 105 0.25 -1.57 -9.30
N VAL A 106 0.97 -2.34 -8.47
CA VAL A 106 0.64 -2.53 -7.05
C VAL A 106 0.81 -1.23 -6.28
N THR A 107 1.94 -0.56 -6.46
CA THR A 107 2.23 0.73 -5.80
C THR A 107 1.18 1.79 -6.14
N ASN A 108 0.78 1.89 -7.40
CA ASN A 108 -0.22 2.87 -7.84
C ASN A 108 -1.63 2.53 -7.31
N ALA A 109 -1.99 1.25 -7.23
CA ALA A 109 -3.25 0.81 -6.64
C ALA A 109 -3.33 1.17 -5.15
N VAL A 110 -2.29 0.88 -4.37
CA VAL A 110 -2.20 1.22 -2.95
C VAL A 110 -2.20 2.73 -2.74
N LYS A 111 -1.42 3.48 -3.54
CA LYS A 111 -1.40 4.95 -3.50
C LYS A 111 -2.78 5.56 -3.72
N GLY A 112 -3.59 4.98 -4.61
CA GLY A 112 -4.96 5.40 -4.85
C GLY A 112 -5.90 5.16 -3.67
N MET A 113 -5.62 4.15 -2.83
CA MET A 113 -6.41 3.77 -1.66
C MET A 113 -5.99 4.49 -0.37
N LEU A 114 -4.78 5.02 -0.32
CA LEU A 114 -4.30 5.81 0.81
C LEU A 114 -4.85 7.24 0.76
N PRO A 115 -4.98 7.93 1.91
CA PRO A 115 -5.43 9.32 1.96
C PRO A 115 -4.45 10.25 1.23
N LYS A 116 -5.01 11.25 0.53
CA LYS A 116 -4.23 12.20 -0.30
C LYS A 116 -3.73 13.41 0.52
N ASN A 117 -3.07 13.14 1.64
CA ASN A 117 -2.53 14.15 2.54
C ASN A 117 -1.04 13.87 2.87
N LYS A 118 -0.45 14.68 3.75
CA LYS A 118 0.95 14.51 4.21
C LYS A 118 1.17 13.14 4.85
N LEU A 119 0.22 12.70 5.70
CA LEU A 119 0.28 11.39 6.34
C LEU A 119 0.24 10.25 5.31
N GLY A 120 -0.67 10.30 4.33
CA GLY A 120 -0.76 9.26 3.30
C GLY A 120 0.52 9.14 2.45
N ARG A 121 1.22 10.25 2.19
CA ARG A 121 2.54 10.21 1.53
C ARG A 121 3.60 9.53 2.41
N LYS A 122 3.56 9.78 3.72
CA LYS A 122 4.45 9.10 4.69
C LYS A 122 4.13 7.60 4.77
N LEU A 123 2.86 7.23 4.85
CA LEU A 123 2.44 5.82 4.88
C LEU A 123 2.92 5.05 3.63
N LEU A 124 2.89 5.68 2.47
CA LEU A 124 3.38 5.06 1.23
C LEU A 124 4.88 4.72 1.29
N THR A 125 5.67 5.45 2.06
CA THR A 125 7.12 5.12 2.24
C THR A 125 7.35 3.86 3.06
N ASN A 126 6.36 3.40 3.81
CA ASN A 126 6.41 2.14 4.57
C ASN A 126 6.10 0.91 3.71
N LEU A 127 5.73 1.12 2.44
CA LEU A 127 5.48 0.06 1.45
C LEU A 127 6.77 -0.27 0.69
N ARG A 128 7.09 -1.56 0.60
CA ARG A 128 8.16 -2.10 -0.23
C ARG A 128 7.58 -3.16 -1.16
N VAL A 129 7.74 -2.97 -2.46
CA VAL A 129 7.17 -3.87 -3.48
C VAL A 129 8.31 -4.48 -4.29
N TYR A 130 8.29 -5.80 -4.43
CA TYR A 130 9.26 -6.59 -5.18
C TYR A 130 8.57 -7.39 -6.28
N ALA A 131 9.17 -7.43 -7.46
CA ALA A 131 8.65 -8.16 -8.60
C ALA A 131 8.64 -9.68 -8.35
N GLY A 132 9.77 -10.20 -7.86
CA GLY A 132 9.97 -11.63 -7.58
C GLY A 132 9.71 -12.03 -6.13
N PRO A 133 10.05 -13.31 -5.79
CA PRO A 133 9.77 -13.89 -4.47
C PRO A 133 10.77 -13.47 -3.38
N VAL A 134 11.91 -12.87 -3.75
CA VAL A 134 13.00 -12.55 -2.81
C VAL A 134 12.97 -11.09 -2.41
N HIS A 135 13.14 -10.83 -1.12
CA HIS A 135 13.26 -9.49 -0.56
C HIS A 135 14.49 -9.36 0.35
N PRO A 136 15.16 -8.20 0.43
CA PRO A 136 16.39 -8.00 1.21
C PRO A 136 16.15 -7.76 2.72
N HIS A 137 14.90 -7.83 3.19
CA HIS A 137 14.51 -7.45 4.56
C HIS A 137 14.44 -8.64 5.55
N ALA A 138 15.20 -9.70 5.34
CA ALA A 138 15.21 -10.86 6.25
C ALA A 138 15.64 -10.50 7.70
N ALA A 139 16.53 -9.52 7.85
CA ALA A 139 17.00 -9.06 9.15
C ALA A 139 15.89 -8.45 10.03
N GLN A 140 14.80 -7.98 9.42
CA GLN A 140 13.65 -7.39 10.11
C GLN A 140 12.67 -8.45 10.64
N LYS A 141 12.91 -9.75 10.36
CA LYS A 141 12.06 -10.88 10.75
C LYS A 141 10.57 -10.64 10.44
N PRO A 142 10.22 -10.36 9.16
CA PRO A 142 8.85 -10.04 8.81
C PRO A 142 7.94 -11.26 8.99
N GLU A 143 6.70 -11.00 9.43
CA GLU A 143 5.64 -12.00 9.55
C GLU A 143 4.92 -12.16 8.21
N THR A 144 4.61 -13.40 7.81
CA THR A 144 3.84 -13.67 6.58
C THR A 144 2.34 -13.68 6.89
N VAL A 145 1.57 -12.98 6.09
CA VAL A 145 0.09 -12.88 6.18
C VAL A 145 -0.56 -13.38 4.90
#